data_d2c0ae7ea8e9e972d23fd1fdce8a29cd
#
_entry.id   d2c0ae7ea8e9e972d23fd1fdce8a29cd
#
_cell.length_a   1.000
_cell.length_b   1.000
_cell.length_c   1.000
_cell.angle_alpha   90.00
_cell.angle_beta   90.00
_cell.angle_gamma   90.00
#
_symmetry.space_group_name_H-M   'P 1'
#
loop_
_entity.id
_entity.type
_entity.pdbx_description
1 polymer ?
#
loop_
_entity_poly.entity_id
_entity_poly.type
_entity_poly.pdbx_seq_one_letter_code
_entity_poly.pdbx_strand_id
1 'polypeptide(L)'
;MIARRAIGQDRQFPRRTTSLLRAKANIKRQIHLPEEVLVCVISLLRLQDILRCRLLNRRIFNIIKNSLALQFRIELAHAALEELWQPIEYKVDIRTTIQRLDSLRKLQFGWRNLAWRARHVVSLDHPRGALYELNSGIFVTGKRRKLGIARTQELVLQELPSLGCPYPPSKADLNCHVAISQVCISIQQDLLILLEESRSNQGGLVRNNKLIFKLHLRSLSSNLPHPAAANPVLEYDCKSQWMSYSFVMQIMGNSLGVLFTSGVLGDSDYERFVVWDWTTSVKRGMVSMPGSRYDSFTFISEDTFVIPCGRTETINVFLFRPTPPSVFPDRGPAIHHLCALKLPALNPMNGYKYLTISCQSQPSPETQTCHYSPNPIPRPKKLFVPDQHDGIVQFTATLASGTRTTDLIIVTHRRALMSFVVAGQDDLGDPLADPWESYPMMPAKTWGPDITFPFWRAISRCMISPFTYIENSQWRSQVYGHRMVQLVHSNTPRSGQLRVLDFNPLFVNRPPLFPEDYHPIIQSTVVRRMITEVGIIPKGEIWVDDIQSGLPYYEVTTKDAFPLAGVMMDEERIIGLKTGTPGSRDIIALDVFVI
;
A
#
# COMPACT_ATOMS: atom_id res chain seq x y z
N MET A 1 -54.01 24.55 -41.24
CA MET A 1 -55.43 24.98 -41.17
C MET A 1 -55.68 25.55 -39.80
N ILE A 2 -55.95 26.86 -39.71
CA ILE A 2 -56.97 27.55 -38.89
C ILE A 2 -56.72 27.45 -37.35
N ALA A 3 -56.76 28.50 -36.54
CA ALA A 3 -56.96 29.95 -36.70
C ALA A 3 -56.43 30.65 -35.42
N ARG A 4 -56.08 31.90 -35.61
CA ARG A 4 -55.86 32.94 -34.59
C ARG A 4 -57.11 33.21 -33.77
N ARG A 5 -57.00 33.56 -32.49
CA ARG A 5 -57.74 34.67 -31.89
C ARG A 5 -57.01 35.28 -30.70
N ALA A 6 -56.69 36.53 -30.85
CA ALA A 6 -56.29 37.46 -29.83
C ALA A 6 -57.49 37.96 -29.05
N ILE A 7 -57.38 38.17 -27.74
CA ILE A 7 -58.17 39.16 -26.99
C ILE A 7 -57.28 39.77 -25.95
N GLY A 8 -57.01 41.07 -26.12
CA GLY A 8 -56.32 41.89 -25.12
C GLY A 8 -57.32 42.28 -24.02
N GLN A 9 -56.76 42.44 -22.83
CA GLN A 9 -57.38 43.31 -21.81
C GLN A 9 -56.27 44.02 -21.05
N ASP A 10 -56.18 45.32 -21.30
CA ASP A 10 -55.48 46.30 -20.47
C ASP A 10 -56.01 46.25 -19.03
N ARG A 11 -55.15 45.96 -18.07
CA ARG A 11 -55.36 46.31 -16.67
C ARG A 11 -54.27 47.27 -16.25
N GLN A 12 -54.58 48.53 -16.23
CA GLN A 12 -53.83 49.59 -15.57
C GLN A 12 -53.72 49.26 -14.06
N PHE A 13 -52.49 49.01 -13.56
CA PHE A 13 -52.22 49.02 -12.15
C PHE A 13 -51.72 50.42 -11.73
N PRO A 14 -52.20 50.93 -10.60
CA PRO A 14 -51.83 52.25 -10.14
C PRO A 14 -50.37 52.30 -9.69
N ARG A 15 -49.65 53.28 -10.20
CA ARG A 15 -48.30 53.64 -9.74
C ARG A 15 -48.33 54.01 -8.26
N ARG A 16 -47.94 53.12 -7.38
CA ARG A 16 -47.55 53.46 -6.01
C ARG A 16 -46.15 54.03 -6.07
N THR A 17 -46.05 55.31 -5.83
CA THR A 17 -44.84 56.05 -5.48
C THR A 17 -44.33 55.51 -4.13
N THR A 18 -43.46 54.52 -4.13
CA THR A 18 -42.71 54.13 -2.96
C THR A 18 -41.53 55.08 -2.82
N SER A 19 -41.62 55.95 -1.83
CA SER A 19 -40.53 56.79 -1.33
C SER A 19 -39.32 55.87 -1.05
N LEU A 20 -38.27 56.03 -1.83
CA LEU A 20 -36.95 55.47 -1.57
C LEU A 20 -36.41 56.08 -0.27
N LEU A 21 -36.73 55.43 0.86
CA LEU A 21 -35.92 55.51 2.04
C LEU A 21 -34.54 54.99 1.66
N ARG A 22 -33.61 55.92 1.39
CA ARG A 22 -32.18 55.65 1.34
C ARG A 22 -31.79 54.99 2.69
N ALA A 23 -31.84 53.69 2.75
CA ALA A 23 -31.13 52.93 3.76
C ALA A 23 -29.66 53.31 3.61
N LYS A 24 -29.14 54.05 4.58
CA LYS A 24 -27.71 54.27 4.75
C LYS A 24 -27.10 52.89 4.76
N ALA A 25 -26.42 52.53 3.67
CA ALA A 25 -25.59 51.35 3.63
C ALA A 25 -24.63 51.42 4.81
N ASN A 26 -24.87 50.61 5.82
CA ASN A 26 -23.91 50.32 6.85
C ASN A 26 -22.67 49.81 6.11
N ILE A 27 -21.69 50.71 5.95
CA ILE A 27 -20.36 50.33 5.50
C ILE A 27 -19.86 49.38 6.57
N LYS A 28 -20.10 48.08 6.40
CA LYS A 28 -19.44 47.04 7.19
C LYS A 28 -17.97 47.34 7.06
N ARG A 29 -17.35 47.81 8.15
CA ARG A 29 -15.91 47.96 8.24
C ARG A 29 -15.33 46.58 7.83
N GLN A 30 -14.81 46.50 6.63
CA GLN A 30 -14.07 45.33 6.22
C GLN A 30 -12.86 45.25 7.15
N ILE A 31 -12.85 44.26 8.00
CA ILE A 31 -11.70 43.97 8.85
C ILE A 31 -10.59 43.51 7.88
N HIS A 32 -9.66 44.44 7.59
CA HIS A 32 -8.47 44.17 6.82
C HIS A 32 -7.46 43.43 7.74
N LEU A 33 -7.53 42.11 7.75
CA LEU A 33 -6.52 41.29 8.41
C LEU A 33 -5.16 41.47 7.69
N PRO A 34 -4.04 41.56 8.42
CA PRO A 34 -2.70 41.49 7.86
C PRO A 34 -2.51 40.21 7.03
N GLU A 35 -1.61 40.23 6.06
CA GLU A 35 -1.36 39.08 5.18
C GLU A 35 -0.86 37.86 5.95
N GLU A 36 -0.03 38.07 6.96
CA GLU A 36 0.53 37.04 7.83
C GLU A 36 -0.57 36.30 8.59
N VAL A 37 -1.56 37.03 9.11
CA VAL A 37 -2.71 36.44 9.80
C VAL A 37 -3.56 35.61 8.82
N LEU A 38 -3.77 36.14 7.60
CA LEU A 38 -4.49 35.40 6.57
C LEU A 38 -3.74 34.13 6.15
N VAL A 39 -2.41 34.18 6.02
CA VAL A 39 -1.59 32.99 5.76
C VAL A 39 -1.75 31.97 6.88
N CYS A 40 -1.68 32.40 8.14
CA CYS A 40 -1.90 31.50 9.29
C CYS A 40 -3.29 30.85 9.25
N VAL A 41 -4.35 31.63 9.02
CA VAL A 41 -5.72 31.11 8.95
C VAL A 41 -5.89 30.13 7.77
N ILE A 42 -5.43 30.52 6.59
CA ILE A 42 -5.52 29.69 5.39
C ILE A 42 -4.70 28.39 5.56
N SER A 43 -3.59 28.46 6.27
CA SER A 43 -2.76 27.26 6.53
C SER A 43 -3.46 26.22 7.40
N LEU A 44 -4.50 26.54 8.13
CA LEU A 44 -5.30 25.59 8.92
C LEU A 44 -6.41 24.89 8.10
N LEU A 45 -6.68 25.39 6.90
CA LEU A 45 -7.72 24.84 6.04
C LEU A 45 -7.26 23.54 5.37
N ARG A 46 -8.21 22.70 4.95
CA ARG A 46 -7.95 21.55 4.07
C ARG A 46 -7.52 22.04 2.68
N LEU A 47 -6.75 21.22 1.95
CA LEU A 47 -6.28 21.56 0.60
C LEU A 47 -7.39 22.06 -0.32
N GLN A 48 -8.52 21.36 -0.35
CA GLN A 48 -9.66 21.72 -1.20
C GLN A 48 -10.18 23.13 -0.89
N ASP A 49 -10.20 23.51 0.39
CA ASP A 49 -10.66 24.82 0.83
C ASP A 49 -9.61 25.92 0.55
N ILE A 50 -8.32 25.58 0.67
CA ILE A 50 -7.24 26.49 0.21
C ILE A 50 -7.39 26.78 -1.29
N LEU A 51 -7.65 25.74 -2.08
CA LEU A 51 -7.84 25.91 -3.52
C LEU A 51 -9.13 26.71 -3.84
N ARG A 52 -10.21 26.52 -3.10
CA ARG A 52 -11.45 27.32 -3.21
C ARG A 52 -11.18 28.78 -2.82
N CYS A 53 -10.40 29.03 -1.78
CA CYS A 53 -10.03 30.38 -1.37
C CYS A 53 -9.32 31.16 -2.48
N ARG A 54 -8.55 30.50 -3.37
CA ARG A 54 -7.93 31.15 -4.55
C ARG A 54 -8.94 31.77 -5.49
N LEU A 55 -10.18 31.29 -5.49
CA LEU A 55 -11.27 31.76 -6.36
C LEU A 55 -12.08 32.92 -5.75
N LEU A 56 -11.89 33.24 -4.47
CA LEU A 56 -12.69 34.25 -3.77
C LEU A 56 -12.40 35.67 -4.25
N ASN A 57 -11.15 36.07 -4.32
CA ASN A 57 -10.75 37.39 -4.82
C ASN A 57 -9.24 37.44 -5.16
N ARG A 58 -8.83 38.48 -5.90
CA ARG A 58 -7.42 38.68 -6.34
C ARG A 58 -6.44 38.79 -5.17
N ARG A 59 -6.85 39.42 -4.04
CA ARG A 59 -5.98 39.57 -2.87
C ARG A 59 -5.62 38.21 -2.28
N ILE A 60 -6.61 37.37 -1.99
CA ILE A 60 -6.39 36.02 -1.43
C ILE A 60 -5.63 35.15 -2.44
N PHE A 61 -5.95 35.26 -3.73
CA PHE A 61 -5.19 34.57 -4.78
C PHE A 61 -3.71 34.93 -4.73
N ASN A 62 -3.37 36.23 -4.64
CA ASN A 62 -1.98 36.70 -4.59
C ASN A 62 -1.29 36.25 -3.29
N ILE A 63 -1.95 36.32 -2.14
CA ILE A 63 -1.44 35.82 -0.87
C ILE A 63 -1.08 34.34 -0.98
N ILE A 64 -1.99 33.52 -1.47
CA ILE A 64 -1.74 32.08 -1.64
C ILE A 64 -0.63 31.83 -2.66
N LYS A 65 -0.60 32.57 -3.76
CA LYS A 65 0.43 32.44 -4.80
C LYS A 65 1.83 32.82 -4.31
N ASN A 66 1.95 33.85 -3.48
CA ASN A 66 3.25 34.40 -3.06
C ASN A 66 3.75 33.81 -1.73
N SER A 67 2.87 33.19 -0.94
CA SER A 67 3.26 32.55 0.32
C SER A 67 3.95 31.22 0.09
N LEU A 68 5.24 31.12 0.39
CA LEU A 68 6.02 29.88 0.30
C LEU A 68 5.45 28.75 1.17
N ALA A 69 4.96 29.08 2.35
CA ALA A 69 4.36 28.11 3.26
C ALA A 69 3.09 27.47 2.66
N LEU A 70 2.22 28.30 2.07
CA LEU A 70 1.01 27.80 1.41
C LEU A 70 1.34 27.05 0.13
N GLN A 71 2.33 27.51 -0.66
CA GLN A 71 2.79 26.78 -1.84
C GLN A 71 3.38 25.42 -1.47
N PHE A 72 4.22 25.34 -0.45
CA PHE A 72 4.78 24.09 0.04
C PHE A 72 3.69 23.10 0.45
N ARG A 73 2.68 23.58 1.22
CA ARG A 73 1.56 22.75 1.64
C ARG A 73 0.70 22.25 0.46
N ILE A 74 0.48 23.11 -0.54
CA ILE A 74 -0.25 22.75 -1.76
C ILE A 74 0.52 21.68 -2.55
N GLU A 75 1.84 21.86 -2.74
CA GLU A 75 2.68 20.90 -3.47
C GLU A 75 2.78 19.57 -2.72
N LEU A 76 2.89 19.61 -1.39
CA LEU A 76 2.94 18.42 -0.54
C LEU A 76 1.66 17.59 -0.69
N ALA A 77 0.50 18.24 -0.57
CA ALA A 77 -0.78 17.58 -0.75
C ALA A 77 -1.00 17.09 -2.19
N HIS A 78 -0.52 17.85 -3.21
CA HIS A 78 -0.53 17.37 -4.60
C HIS A 78 0.34 16.16 -4.84
N ALA A 79 1.41 16.02 -4.08
CA ALA A 79 2.27 14.86 -4.11
C ALA A 79 1.68 13.66 -3.35
N ALA A 80 0.56 13.84 -2.65
CA ALA A 80 0.01 12.90 -1.67
C ALA A 80 1.07 12.47 -0.63
N LEU A 81 1.81 13.47 -0.16
CA LEU A 81 2.85 13.31 0.85
C LEU A 81 2.54 14.15 2.07
N GLU A 82 3.03 13.72 3.20
CA GLU A 82 3.04 14.44 4.47
C GLU A 82 4.48 14.77 4.86
N GLU A 83 4.65 15.86 5.59
CA GLU A 83 5.94 16.20 6.18
C GLU A 83 6.16 15.36 7.43
N LEU A 84 7.32 14.71 7.53
CA LEU A 84 7.66 13.96 8.72
C LEU A 84 7.98 14.95 9.84
N TRP A 85 7.09 15.04 10.83
CA TRP A 85 7.32 15.86 12.01
C TRP A 85 8.39 15.21 12.89
N GLN A 86 9.54 15.86 13.04
CA GLN A 86 10.58 15.41 13.95
C GLN A 86 10.44 16.12 15.29
N PRO A 87 10.46 15.40 16.43
CA PRO A 87 10.50 16.03 17.75
C PRO A 87 11.67 17.01 17.85
N ILE A 88 11.46 18.12 18.56
CA ILE A 88 12.41 19.25 18.70
C ILE A 88 13.78 18.83 19.26
N GLU A 89 13.88 17.69 19.94
CA GLU A 89 15.11 17.15 20.52
C GLU A 89 16.12 16.66 19.48
N TYR A 90 15.67 16.37 18.26
CA TYR A 90 16.56 16.07 17.15
C TYR A 90 16.90 17.35 16.44
N LYS A 91 18.19 17.60 16.18
CA LYS A 91 18.69 18.71 15.38
C LYS A 91 17.69 19.04 14.31
N VAL A 92 16.92 20.11 14.56
CA VAL A 92 15.89 20.63 13.65
C VAL A 92 16.49 20.60 12.25
N ASP A 93 15.79 20.01 11.29
CA ASP A 93 16.23 20.12 9.91
C ASP A 93 16.25 21.61 9.56
N ILE A 94 17.46 22.17 9.54
CA ILE A 94 17.73 23.60 9.35
C ILE A 94 17.31 24.04 7.94
N ARG A 95 16.82 23.13 7.10
CA ARG A 95 16.37 23.48 5.76
C ARG A 95 15.22 24.47 5.81
N THR A 96 15.41 25.54 5.08
CA THR A 96 14.35 26.55 4.92
C THR A 96 13.16 25.96 4.15
N THR A 97 11.98 26.55 4.29
CA THR A 97 10.80 26.16 3.50
C THR A 97 11.08 26.17 2.00
N ILE A 98 11.96 27.07 1.53
CA ILE A 98 12.39 27.10 0.12
C ILE A 98 13.12 25.83 -0.24
N GLN A 99 14.07 25.40 0.56
CA GLN A 99 14.87 24.19 0.29
C GLN A 99 14.02 22.91 0.35
N ARG A 100 13.05 22.87 1.25
CA ARG A 100 12.09 21.76 1.34
C ARG A 100 11.19 21.71 0.11
N LEU A 101 10.66 22.85 -0.32
CA LEU A 101 9.84 22.97 -1.53
C LEU A 101 10.63 22.57 -2.78
N ASP A 102 11.87 23.02 -2.91
CA ASP A 102 12.75 22.65 -4.01
C ASP A 102 13.05 21.13 -4.02
N SER A 103 13.34 20.56 -2.85
CA SER A 103 13.56 19.11 -2.70
C SER A 103 12.33 18.30 -3.10
N LEU A 104 11.13 18.74 -2.68
CA LEU A 104 9.85 18.10 -3.05
C LEU A 104 9.61 18.17 -4.56
N ARG A 105 9.83 19.33 -5.17
CA ARG A 105 9.68 19.52 -6.62
C ARG A 105 10.66 18.66 -7.41
N LYS A 106 11.90 18.58 -6.97
CA LYS A 106 12.93 17.73 -7.59
C LYS A 106 12.56 16.25 -7.50
N LEU A 107 12.06 15.79 -6.35
CA LEU A 107 11.58 14.42 -6.16
C LEU A 107 10.41 14.11 -7.11
N GLN A 108 9.40 14.99 -7.16
CA GLN A 108 8.25 14.80 -8.03
C GLN A 108 8.65 14.84 -9.52
N PHE A 109 9.55 15.72 -9.90
CA PHE A 109 10.10 15.76 -11.25
C PHE A 109 10.83 14.46 -11.61
N GLY A 110 11.65 13.94 -10.69
CA GLY A 110 12.37 12.68 -10.85
C GLY A 110 11.43 11.51 -11.14
N TRP A 111 10.39 11.35 -10.34
CA TRP A 111 9.38 10.30 -10.53
C TRP A 111 8.61 10.42 -11.84
N ARG A 112 8.21 11.65 -12.22
CA ARG A 112 7.45 11.92 -13.45
C ARG A 112 8.23 11.66 -14.73
N ASN A 113 9.56 11.72 -14.63
CA ASN A 113 10.43 11.64 -15.79
C ASN A 113 11.37 10.45 -15.74
N LEU A 114 11.29 9.60 -14.70
CA LEU A 114 12.30 8.60 -14.41
C LEU A 114 13.72 9.18 -14.50
N ALA A 115 13.87 10.39 -13.94
CA ALA A 115 15.12 11.13 -13.94
C ALA A 115 15.85 10.84 -12.62
N TRP A 116 16.53 9.71 -12.57
CA TRP A 116 17.38 9.37 -11.42
C TRP A 116 18.63 10.25 -11.39
N ARG A 117 19.03 10.65 -10.19
CA ARG A 117 20.22 11.47 -9.91
C ARG A 117 21.46 10.63 -9.72
N ALA A 118 21.28 9.40 -9.28
CA ALA A 118 22.37 8.46 -9.10
C ALA A 118 21.89 7.03 -9.42
N ARG A 119 22.83 6.19 -9.83
CA ARG A 119 22.63 4.77 -10.03
C ARG A 119 23.80 4.01 -9.41
N HIS A 120 23.48 3.05 -8.56
CA HIS A 120 24.47 2.26 -7.85
C HIS A 120 24.16 0.78 -7.97
N VAL A 121 25.19 -0.03 -8.11
CA VAL A 121 25.06 -1.49 -8.06
C VAL A 121 25.57 -1.94 -6.69
N VAL A 122 24.69 -2.52 -5.89
CA VAL A 122 24.98 -3.07 -4.58
C VAL A 122 25.08 -4.58 -4.71
N SER A 123 26.27 -5.14 -4.57
CA SER A 123 26.50 -6.59 -4.60
C SER A 123 26.10 -7.21 -3.27
N LEU A 124 25.43 -8.35 -3.32
CA LEU A 124 25.07 -9.13 -2.15
C LEU A 124 26.06 -10.29 -2.03
N ASP A 125 26.92 -10.27 -1.00
CA ASP A 125 28.02 -11.22 -0.84
C ASP A 125 27.57 -12.67 -0.57
N HIS A 126 26.32 -12.83 -0.18
CA HIS A 126 25.74 -14.13 0.12
C HIS A 126 24.37 -14.23 -0.55
N PRO A 127 24.33 -14.50 -1.88
CA PRO A 127 23.06 -14.59 -2.59
C PRO A 127 22.23 -15.70 -1.98
N ARG A 128 21.05 -15.37 -1.51
CA ARG A 128 20.14 -16.43 -1.10
C ARG A 128 18.68 -16.11 -0.94
N GLY A 129 17.97 -17.00 -1.55
CA GLY A 129 16.65 -17.54 -1.21
C GLY A 129 15.54 -16.52 -1.08
N ALA A 130 14.38 -17.06 -0.85
CA ALA A 130 13.11 -16.34 -0.76
C ALA A 130 12.96 -15.41 0.48
N LEU A 131 13.97 -15.33 1.36
CA LEU A 131 13.92 -14.51 2.58
C LEU A 131 14.53 -13.14 2.33
N TYR A 132 13.69 -12.18 2.00
CA TYR A 132 14.07 -10.76 1.89
C TYR A 132 12.90 -9.87 2.32
N GLU A 133 13.24 -8.66 2.75
CA GLU A 133 12.30 -7.59 3.09
C GLU A 133 12.91 -6.25 2.71
N LEU A 134 12.09 -5.36 2.15
CA LEU A 134 12.45 -3.98 1.86
C LEU A 134 11.55 -3.06 2.67
N ASN A 135 12.14 -2.24 3.52
CA ASN A 135 11.40 -1.22 4.25
C ASN A 135 12.28 0.02 4.39
N SER A 136 11.75 1.16 3.96
CA SER A 136 12.34 2.47 4.22
C SER A 136 13.84 2.59 3.90
N GLY A 137 14.27 2.05 2.75
CA GLY A 137 15.67 2.11 2.29
C GLY A 137 16.59 1.11 2.97
N ILE A 138 16.08 0.20 3.77
CA ILE A 138 16.84 -0.94 4.29
C ILE A 138 16.36 -2.23 3.62
N PHE A 139 17.30 -2.94 3.01
CA PHE A 139 17.08 -4.24 2.41
C PHE A 139 17.64 -5.33 3.33
N VAL A 140 16.75 -6.18 3.82
CA VAL A 140 17.10 -7.31 4.69
C VAL A 140 17.12 -8.58 3.89
N THR A 141 18.16 -9.40 4.05
CA THR A 141 18.21 -10.72 3.45
C THR A 141 18.71 -11.76 4.45
N GLY A 142 18.27 -13.01 4.27
CA GLY A 142 18.80 -14.13 5.04
C GLY A 142 20.13 -14.62 4.48
N LYS A 143 21.10 -14.93 5.36
CA LYS A 143 22.30 -15.67 4.99
C LYS A 143 22.05 -17.16 5.07
N ARG A 144 22.34 -17.93 4.02
CA ARG A 144 22.26 -19.38 4.05
C ARG A 144 23.60 -19.97 4.52
N ARG A 145 23.61 -20.88 5.45
CA ARG A 145 24.82 -21.65 5.81
C ARG A 145 25.19 -22.61 4.69
N LYS A 146 26.50 -22.74 4.43
CA LYS A 146 27.04 -23.79 3.56
C LYS A 146 26.69 -25.14 4.18
N LEU A 147 26.06 -26.05 3.41
CA LEU A 147 25.73 -27.42 3.78
C LEU A 147 24.46 -27.64 4.64
N GLY A 148 23.39 -28.07 3.98
CA GLY A 148 22.35 -28.96 4.54
C GLY A 148 21.33 -28.40 5.52
N ILE A 149 21.50 -27.20 6.08
CA ILE A 149 20.54 -26.62 7.02
C ILE A 149 19.51 -25.80 6.24
N ALA A 150 18.25 -26.22 6.31
CA ALA A 150 17.16 -25.67 5.52
C ALA A 150 16.81 -24.19 5.84
N ARG A 151 17.25 -23.64 6.99
CA ARG A 151 16.86 -22.31 7.48
C ARG A 151 18.06 -21.48 7.92
N THR A 152 17.98 -20.17 7.67
CA THR A 152 19.00 -19.23 8.11
C THR A 152 18.84 -18.89 9.59
N GLN A 153 19.97 -18.53 10.25
CA GLN A 153 20.00 -17.92 11.58
C GLN A 153 20.59 -16.52 11.56
N GLU A 154 21.05 -16.10 10.38
CA GLU A 154 21.74 -14.83 10.21
C GLU A 154 21.01 -13.99 9.15
N LEU A 155 20.86 -12.71 9.43
CA LEU A 155 20.35 -11.71 8.53
C LEU A 155 21.46 -10.73 8.14
N VAL A 156 21.35 -10.18 6.93
CA VAL A 156 22.13 -9.04 6.47
C VAL A 156 21.19 -7.87 6.31
N LEU A 157 21.47 -6.78 7.01
CA LEU A 157 20.81 -5.51 6.84
C LEU A 157 21.68 -4.63 5.96
N GLN A 158 21.22 -4.34 4.77
CA GLN A 158 21.91 -3.51 3.79
C GLN A 158 21.17 -2.19 3.64
N GLU A 159 21.80 -1.09 4.06
CA GLU A 159 21.30 0.24 3.73
C GLU A 159 21.43 0.45 2.22
N LEU A 160 20.41 1.03 1.60
CA LEU A 160 20.45 1.34 0.17
C LEU A 160 20.96 2.77 -0.05
N PRO A 161 21.70 3.01 -1.14
CA PRO A 161 22.18 4.35 -1.51
C PRO A 161 21.05 5.37 -1.56
N SER A 162 21.29 6.56 -1.04
CA SER A 162 20.38 7.70 -0.98
C SER A 162 21.16 8.99 -1.26
N LEU A 163 20.48 10.03 -1.74
CA LEU A 163 21.11 11.33 -2.00
C LEU A 163 21.67 12.00 -0.74
N GLY A 164 21.17 11.64 0.43
CA GLY A 164 21.58 12.21 1.72
C GLY A 164 22.55 11.34 2.52
N CYS A 165 22.89 10.15 2.06
CA CYS A 165 23.75 9.21 2.78
C CYS A 165 25.12 9.08 2.15
N PRO A 166 26.18 8.88 2.97
CA PRO A 166 27.53 8.63 2.45
C PRO A 166 27.58 7.29 1.69
N TYR A 167 28.42 7.24 0.68
CA TYR A 167 28.70 6.01 -0.05
C TYR A 167 30.11 5.50 0.33
N PRO A 168 30.34 4.21 0.57
CA PRO A 168 29.39 3.08 0.49
C PRO A 168 28.36 3.08 1.62
N PRO A 169 27.12 2.59 1.33
CA PRO A 169 26.07 2.49 2.32
C PRO A 169 26.42 1.47 3.41
N SER A 170 25.88 1.65 4.61
CA SER A 170 26.17 0.78 5.75
C SER A 170 25.62 -0.64 5.54
N LYS A 171 26.31 -1.60 6.10
CA LYS A 171 25.95 -3.02 6.11
C LYS A 171 26.15 -3.58 7.51
N ALA A 172 25.17 -4.29 8.01
CA ALA A 172 25.24 -4.95 9.31
C ALA A 172 24.84 -6.43 9.19
N ASP A 173 25.63 -7.29 9.83
CA ASP A 173 25.33 -8.70 9.97
C ASP A 173 24.69 -8.96 11.34
N LEU A 174 23.55 -9.63 11.35
CA LEU A 174 22.75 -9.87 12.55
C LEU A 174 22.61 -11.38 12.77
N ASN A 175 23.22 -11.88 13.85
CA ASN A 175 23.03 -13.26 14.27
C ASN A 175 21.81 -13.35 15.21
N CYS A 176 20.76 -13.97 14.74
CA CYS A 176 19.50 -14.06 15.47
C CYS A 176 19.41 -15.29 16.39
N HIS A 177 20.31 -16.29 16.24
CA HIS A 177 20.32 -17.54 17.02
C HIS A 177 19.01 -18.36 16.96
N VAL A 178 18.12 -18.05 16.03
CA VAL A 178 16.86 -18.79 15.79
C VAL A 178 16.76 -19.20 14.33
N ALA A 179 16.06 -20.30 14.06
CA ALA A 179 15.84 -20.81 12.69
C ALA A 179 14.73 -19.99 12.00
N ILE A 180 15.13 -19.01 11.21
CA ILE A 180 14.22 -18.01 10.61
C ILE A 180 13.52 -18.62 9.40
N SER A 181 12.19 -18.64 9.43
CA SER A 181 11.33 -19.03 8.31
C SER A 181 10.82 -17.81 7.54
N GLN A 182 10.56 -16.70 8.23
CA GLN A 182 10.13 -15.44 7.65
C GLN A 182 10.60 -14.26 8.51
N VAL A 183 10.75 -13.08 7.89
CA VAL A 183 11.13 -11.83 8.55
C VAL A 183 10.15 -10.73 8.16
N CYS A 184 9.88 -9.83 9.09
CA CYS A 184 9.17 -8.59 8.84
C CYS A 184 9.81 -7.48 9.68
N ILE A 185 9.97 -6.29 9.12
CA ILE A 185 10.59 -5.15 9.80
C ILE A 185 9.74 -3.90 9.74
N SER A 186 9.83 -3.09 10.78
CA SER A 186 9.37 -1.71 10.80
C SER A 186 10.48 -0.81 11.32
N ILE A 187 11.05 -0.01 10.41
CA ILE A 187 12.16 0.89 10.74
C ILE A 187 11.73 1.95 11.76
N GLN A 188 10.52 2.48 11.60
CA GLN A 188 9.98 3.55 12.44
C GLN A 188 9.76 3.12 13.89
N GLN A 189 9.40 1.86 14.06
CA GLN A 189 9.15 1.27 15.38
C GLN A 189 10.39 0.55 15.94
N ASP A 190 11.51 0.57 15.23
CA ASP A 190 12.71 -0.22 15.57
C ASP A 190 12.39 -1.71 15.75
N LEU A 191 11.41 -2.23 15.03
CA LEU A 191 10.85 -3.57 15.23
C LEU A 191 11.38 -4.57 14.19
N LEU A 192 11.87 -5.68 14.67
CA LEU A 192 12.25 -6.86 13.91
C LEU A 192 11.44 -8.05 14.40
N ILE A 193 10.65 -8.64 13.51
CA ILE A 193 9.87 -9.84 13.80
C ILE A 193 10.46 -11.02 13.04
N LEU A 194 10.83 -12.07 13.79
CA LEU A 194 11.36 -13.31 13.24
C LEU A 194 10.37 -14.44 13.49
N LEU A 195 9.95 -15.10 12.44
CA LEU A 195 9.11 -16.30 12.55
C LEU A 195 9.97 -17.55 12.56
N GLU A 196 9.84 -18.32 13.62
CA GLU A 196 10.47 -19.62 13.82
C GLU A 196 9.41 -20.73 13.83
N GLU A 197 9.69 -21.83 13.15
CA GLU A 197 8.91 -23.06 13.26
C GLU A 197 9.59 -24.01 14.23
N SER A 198 8.90 -24.36 15.30
CA SER A 198 9.36 -25.28 16.33
C SER A 198 8.48 -26.54 16.32
N ARG A 199 9.11 -27.70 16.32
CA ARG A 199 8.39 -28.99 16.46
C ARG A 199 8.59 -29.51 17.87
N SER A 200 7.50 -29.68 18.60
CA SER A 200 7.55 -30.30 19.92
C SER A 200 7.56 -31.83 19.77
N ASN A 201 8.71 -32.44 20.06
CA ASN A 201 8.79 -33.89 20.24
C ASN A 201 8.33 -34.20 21.69
N GLN A 202 7.05 -34.32 21.90
CA GLN A 202 6.58 -34.95 23.16
C GLN A 202 6.90 -36.44 23.03
N GLY A 203 7.88 -36.92 23.81
CA GLY A 203 8.33 -38.30 23.83
C GLY A 203 7.24 -39.26 24.28
N GLY A 204 6.47 -39.77 23.34
CA GLY A 204 5.47 -40.78 23.52
C GLY A 204 5.36 -41.66 22.27
N LEU A 205 4.88 -42.90 22.42
CA LEU A 205 4.70 -43.89 21.36
C LEU A 205 3.78 -43.44 20.22
N VAL A 206 3.06 -42.35 20.38
CA VAL A 206 2.24 -41.72 19.33
C VAL A 206 2.96 -40.46 18.85
N ARG A 207 3.37 -40.43 17.59
CA ARG A 207 4.02 -39.28 16.90
C ARG A 207 3.03 -38.11 16.73
N ASN A 208 2.57 -37.50 17.81
CA ASN A 208 1.88 -36.22 17.77
C ASN A 208 2.93 -35.08 17.71
N ASN A 209 3.56 -34.93 16.55
CA ASN A 209 4.45 -33.80 16.29
C ASN A 209 3.61 -32.52 16.22
N LYS A 210 3.46 -31.84 17.35
CA LYS A 210 2.79 -30.55 17.41
C LYS A 210 3.70 -29.48 16.82
N LEU A 211 3.21 -28.74 15.83
CA LEU A 211 3.92 -27.63 15.21
C LEU A 211 3.54 -26.33 15.93
N ILE A 212 4.53 -25.66 16.48
CA ILE A 212 4.37 -24.35 17.16
C ILE A 212 5.14 -23.31 16.36
N PHE A 213 4.49 -22.22 16.02
CA PHE A 213 5.09 -21.04 15.43
C PHE A 213 5.43 -20.04 16.52
N LYS A 214 6.68 -19.56 16.53
CA LYS A 214 7.16 -18.54 17.46
C LYS A 214 7.50 -17.28 16.70
N LEU A 215 6.91 -16.17 17.10
CA LEU A 215 7.17 -14.84 16.56
C LEU A 215 8.01 -14.09 17.59
N HIS A 216 9.31 -13.97 17.31
CA HIS A 216 10.25 -13.25 18.16
C HIS A 216 10.16 -11.75 17.85
N LEU A 217 9.78 -10.96 18.85
CA LEU A 217 9.66 -9.50 18.77
C LEU A 217 10.94 -8.87 19.30
N ARG A 218 11.76 -8.32 18.42
CA ARG A 218 13.07 -7.77 18.74
C ARG A 218 13.23 -6.34 18.29
N SER A 219 14.12 -5.60 18.94
CA SER A 219 14.59 -4.33 18.42
C SER A 219 15.52 -4.57 17.23
N LEU A 220 15.24 -3.92 16.11
CA LEU A 220 16.05 -4.02 14.89
C LEU A 220 17.47 -3.48 15.12
N SER A 221 17.61 -2.45 15.94
CA SER A 221 18.89 -1.80 16.22
C SER A 221 19.78 -2.62 17.15
N SER A 222 19.23 -3.37 18.11
CA SER A 222 20.00 -4.08 19.14
C SER A 222 19.91 -5.61 19.04
N ASN A 223 18.94 -6.14 18.29
CA ASN A 223 18.61 -7.57 18.26
C ASN A 223 18.19 -8.16 19.61
N LEU A 224 17.93 -7.32 20.60
CA LEU A 224 17.40 -7.71 21.90
C LEU A 224 15.86 -7.74 21.87
N PRO A 225 15.21 -8.37 22.87
CA PRO A 225 13.76 -8.26 23.01
C PRO A 225 13.27 -6.81 22.91
N HIS A 226 12.21 -6.59 22.16
CA HIS A 226 11.72 -5.23 21.93
C HIS A 226 11.12 -4.63 23.21
N PRO A 227 11.56 -3.44 23.66
CA PRO A 227 11.16 -2.89 24.97
C PRO A 227 9.67 -2.56 25.08
N ALA A 228 8.99 -2.28 23.96
CA ALA A 228 7.54 -2.03 23.96
C ALA A 228 6.70 -3.30 23.89
N ALA A 229 7.28 -4.48 23.69
CA ALA A 229 6.54 -5.74 23.64
C ALA A 229 6.33 -6.29 25.05
N ALA A 230 5.08 -6.52 25.47
CA ALA A 230 4.77 -7.12 26.76
C ALA A 230 5.37 -8.53 26.89
N ASN A 231 5.36 -9.30 25.80
CA ASN A 231 6.03 -10.58 25.70
C ASN A 231 6.98 -10.57 24.48
N PRO A 232 8.24 -10.97 24.63
CA PRO A 232 9.19 -10.96 23.53
C PRO A 232 8.95 -12.06 22.49
N VAL A 233 8.08 -13.03 22.79
CA VAL A 233 7.74 -14.15 21.90
C VAL A 233 6.23 -14.38 21.93
N LEU A 234 5.59 -14.31 20.75
CA LEU A 234 4.21 -14.74 20.57
C LEU A 234 4.21 -16.17 20.06
N GLU A 235 3.40 -17.04 20.66
CA GLU A 235 3.31 -18.43 20.24
C GLU A 235 1.95 -18.70 19.59
N TYR A 236 1.98 -19.44 18.48
CA TYR A 236 0.80 -19.92 17.80
C TYR A 236 0.88 -21.43 17.58
N ASP A 237 -0.07 -22.12 18.21
CA ASP A 237 -0.21 -23.57 18.11
C ASP A 237 -1.02 -23.93 16.88
N CYS A 238 -0.34 -24.50 15.89
CA CYS A 238 -0.99 -25.06 14.73
C CYS A 238 -1.33 -26.53 14.99
N LYS A 239 -2.61 -26.85 15.15
CA LYS A 239 -3.08 -28.23 15.39
C LYS A 239 -2.86 -29.17 14.19
N SER A 240 -2.14 -28.72 13.17
CA SER A 240 -1.91 -29.45 11.94
C SER A 240 -0.61 -30.25 11.97
N GLN A 241 -0.61 -31.39 11.30
CA GLN A 241 0.57 -32.29 11.15
C GLN A 241 1.40 -32.03 9.89
N TRP A 242 1.15 -30.93 9.16
CA TRP A 242 1.67 -30.69 7.82
C TRP A 242 3.15 -30.35 7.76
N MET A 243 3.75 -30.64 6.59
CA MET A 243 5.19 -30.59 6.41
C MET A 243 5.72 -29.28 5.81
N SER A 244 4.86 -28.44 5.23
CA SER A 244 5.28 -27.20 4.55
C SER A 244 4.25 -26.09 4.70
N TYR A 245 4.74 -24.91 5.12
CA TYR A 245 3.95 -23.69 5.23
C TYR A 245 4.61 -22.54 4.48
N SER A 246 3.79 -21.66 3.93
CA SER A 246 4.18 -20.33 3.50
C SER A 246 3.59 -19.30 4.45
N PHE A 247 4.26 -18.16 4.60
CA PHE A 247 3.88 -17.13 5.53
C PHE A 247 3.86 -15.78 4.83
N VAL A 248 2.82 -15.00 5.14
CA VAL A 248 2.80 -13.58 4.82
C VAL A 248 2.62 -12.82 6.12
N MET A 249 3.52 -11.90 6.42
CA MET A 249 3.49 -11.06 7.60
C MET A 249 3.43 -9.60 7.18
N GLN A 250 2.67 -8.81 7.92
CA GLN A 250 2.61 -7.36 7.74
C GLN A 250 2.34 -6.69 9.08
N ILE A 251 2.98 -5.53 9.29
CA ILE A 251 2.79 -4.67 10.45
C ILE A 251 2.00 -3.44 10.02
N MET A 252 1.00 -3.04 10.81
CA MET A 252 0.26 -1.80 10.66
C MET A 252 0.02 -1.19 12.03
N GLY A 253 0.75 -0.13 12.39
CA GLY A 253 0.73 0.40 13.76
C GLY A 253 1.07 -0.68 14.79
N ASN A 254 0.18 -0.91 15.75
CA ASN A 254 0.33 -1.96 16.76
C ASN A 254 -0.18 -3.34 16.29
N SER A 255 -0.78 -3.41 15.11
CA SER A 255 -1.33 -4.66 14.58
C SER A 255 -0.27 -5.44 13.80
N LEU A 256 -0.06 -6.70 14.18
CA LEU A 256 0.72 -7.68 13.46
C LEU A 256 -0.21 -8.72 12.85
N GLY A 257 -0.32 -8.75 11.54
CA GLY A 257 -1.04 -9.78 10.80
C GLY A 257 -0.09 -10.88 10.33
N VAL A 258 -0.51 -12.13 10.48
CA VAL A 258 0.20 -13.29 9.95
C VAL A 258 -0.79 -14.23 9.27
N LEU A 259 -0.56 -14.47 7.99
CA LEU A 259 -1.28 -15.47 7.22
C LEU A 259 -0.43 -16.74 7.13
N PHE A 260 -0.96 -17.84 7.63
CA PHE A 260 -0.40 -19.19 7.54
C PHE A 260 -1.09 -19.92 6.40
N THR A 261 -0.34 -20.30 5.36
CA THR A 261 -0.88 -21.02 4.20
C THR A 261 -0.23 -22.38 4.09
N SER A 262 -1.02 -23.41 3.77
CA SER A 262 -0.51 -24.75 3.53
C SER A 262 0.18 -24.82 2.17
N GLY A 263 1.38 -25.41 2.13
CA GLY A 263 2.10 -25.66 0.87
C GLY A 263 1.54 -26.82 0.05
N VAL A 264 0.55 -27.55 0.56
CA VAL A 264 -0.04 -28.72 -0.09
C VAL A 264 -1.34 -28.35 -0.80
N LEU A 265 -1.39 -28.58 -2.11
CA LEU A 265 -2.60 -28.37 -2.91
C LEU A 265 -3.72 -29.31 -2.43
N GLY A 266 -4.84 -28.74 -2.05
CA GLY A 266 -6.07 -29.50 -1.73
C GLY A 266 -6.41 -29.60 -0.25
N ASP A 267 -5.56 -29.15 0.65
CA ASP A 267 -5.80 -29.21 2.10
C ASP A 267 -6.00 -27.82 2.69
N SER A 268 -7.19 -27.32 2.48
CA SER A 268 -7.61 -25.96 2.83
C SER A 268 -8.10 -25.80 4.28
N ASP A 269 -8.13 -26.88 5.06
CA ASP A 269 -8.70 -26.83 6.42
C ASP A 269 -7.82 -26.10 7.42
N TYR A 270 -6.61 -25.71 7.01
CA TYR A 270 -5.59 -25.18 7.92
C TYR A 270 -5.09 -23.77 7.59
N GLU A 271 -5.62 -23.15 6.54
CA GLU A 271 -5.26 -21.76 6.26
C GLU A 271 -5.86 -20.82 7.28
N ARG A 272 -5.03 -20.01 7.91
CA ARG A 272 -5.45 -19.13 8.99
C ARG A 272 -4.76 -17.79 8.91
N PHE A 273 -5.55 -16.76 9.07
CA PHE A 273 -5.07 -15.41 9.29
C PHE A 273 -5.25 -15.04 10.75
N VAL A 274 -4.20 -14.58 11.40
CA VAL A 274 -4.21 -14.20 12.82
C VAL A 274 -3.68 -12.79 12.95
N VAL A 275 -4.35 -11.97 13.77
CA VAL A 275 -3.93 -10.61 14.12
C VAL A 275 -3.59 -10.54 15.59
N TRP A 276 -2.42 -10.03 15.91
CA TRP A 276 -1.99 -9.68 17.27
C TRP A 276 -1.82 -8.18 17.43
N ASP A 277 -2.03 -7.69 18.63
CA ASP A 277 -1.39 -6.48 19.09
C ASP A 277 0.00 -6.86 19.59
N TRP A 278 1.03 -6.48 18.85
CA TRP A 278 2.39 -6.89 19.17
C TRP A 278 2.93 -6.22 20.44
N THR A 279 2.39 -5.04 20.84
CA THR A 279 2.80 -4.33 22.06
C THR A 279 2.25 -4.99 23.31
N THR A 280 0.97 -5.31 23.32
CA THR A 280 0.28 -5.96 24.45
C THR A 280 0.37 -7.48 24.41
N SER A 281 0.82 -8.05 23.29
CA SER A 281 0.87 -9.50 23.01
C SER A 281 -0.51 -10.18 22.97
N VAL A 282 -1.57 -9.39 22.87
CA VAL A 282 -2.94 -9.90 22.83
C VAL A 282 -3.31 -10.28 21.39
N LYS A 283 -3.88 -11.47 21.22
CA LYS A 283 -4.46 -11.87 19.94
C LYS A 283 -5.77 -11.11 19.71
N ARG A 284 -5.77 -10.23 18.68
CA ARG A 284 -6.92 -9.40 18.31
C ARG A 284 -7.99 -10.16 17.51
N GLY A 285 -7.63 -11.28 16.89
CA GLY A 285 -8.58 -12.09 16.16
C GLY A 285 -7.95 -13.12 15.26
N MET A 286 -8.79 -13.99 14.71
CA MET A 286 -8.38 -15.05 13.81
C MET A 286 -9.48 -15.33 12.80
N VAL A 287 -9.11 -15.45 11.53
CA VAL A 287 -9.99 -15.92 10.45
C VAL A 287 -9.50 -17.29 10.01
N SER A 288 -10.41 -18.26 10.01
CA SER A 288 -10.18 -19.59 9.46
C SER A 288 -11.30 -19.86 8.47
N MET A 289 -10.96 -20.12 7.23
CA MET A 289 -11.92 -20.36 6.17
C MET A 289 -11.57 -21.69 5.48
N PRO A 290 -12.20 -22.78 5.92
CA PRO A 290 -11.95 -24.09 5.33
C PRO A 290 -12.37 -24.11 3.86
N GLY A 291 -11.58 -24.79 3.05
CA GLY A 291 -11.84 -24.94 1.64
C GLY A 291 -11.47 -23.72 0.78
N SER A 292 -10.89 -22.67 1.36
CA SER A 292 -10.45 -21.48 0.64
C SER A 292 -8.93 -21.41 0.60
N ARG A 293 -8.37 -21.00 -0.53
CA ARG A 293 -6.93 -20.77 -0.69
C ARG A 293 -6.67 -19.28 -0.61
N TYR A 294 -5.87 -18.89 0.37
CA TYR A 294 -5.40 -17.53 0.57
C TYR A 294 -3.91 -17.47 0.29
N ASP A 295 -3.51 -16.62 -0.65
CA ASP A 295 -2.10 -16.48 -1.01
C ASP A 295 -1.47 -15.24 -0.37
N SER A 296 -2.30 -14.26 0.03
CA SER A 296 -1.82 -13.00 0.61
C SER A 296 -2.94 -12.26 1.36
N PHE A 297 -2.54 -11.26 2.10
CA PHE A 297 -3.42 -10.25 2.69
C PHE A 297 -2.72 -8.89 2.69
N THR A 298 -3.46 -7.82 2.90
CA THR A 298 -2.89 -6.51 3.19
C THR A 298 -3.80 -5.70 4.10
N PHE A 299 -3.21 -4.97 5.03
CA PHE A 299 -3.92 -3.96 5.81
C PHE A 299 -4.26 -2.76 4.93
N ILE A 300 -5.47 -2.22 5.11
CA ILE A 300 -5.91 -0.95 4.52
C ILE A 300 -6.10 0.15 5.56
N SER A 301 -6.21 -0.22 6.85
CA SER A 301 -6.11 0.64 8.03
C SER A 301 -5.62 -0.17 9.22
N GLU A 302 -5.48 0.45 10.40
CA GLU A 302 -5.04 -0.23 11.63
C GLU A 302 -6.00 -1.31 12.12
N ASP A 303 -7.25 -1.25 11.71
CA ASP A 303 -8.34 -2.14 12.11
C ASP A 303 -9.00 -2.88 10.94
N THR A 304 -8.55 -2.64 9.72
CA THR A 304 -9.17 -3.19 8.51
C THR A 304 -8.14 -3.82 7.58
N PHE A 305 -8.48 -4.98 7.05
CA PHE A 305 -7.63 -5.69 6.11
C PHE A 305 -8.44 -6.34 4.98
N VAL A 306 -7.76 -6.68 3.91
CA VAL A 306 -8.33 -7.42 2.80
C VAL A 306 -7.59 -8.73 2.57
N ILE A 307 -8.35 -9.79 2.26
CA ILE A 307 -7.83 -11.10 1.88
C ILE A 307 -8.48 -11.50 0.56
N PRO A 308 -7.73 -11.57 -0.54
CA PRO A 308 -8.24 -12.11 -1.79
C PRO A 308 -8.33 -13.64 -1.73
N CYS A 309 -9.33 -14.20 -2.41
CA CYS A 309 -9.58 -15.63 -2.46
C CYS A 309 -9.84 -16.09 -3.90
N GLY A 310 -8.93 -16.89 -4.46
CA GLY A 310 -9.07 -17.40 -5.84
C GLY A 310 -10.23 -18.36 -6.01
N ARG A 311 -10.57 -19.15 -4.99
CA ARG A 311 -11.65 -20.14 -5.06
C ARG A 311 -13.04 -19.52 -5.13
N THR A 312 -13.27 -18.44 -4.36
CA THR A 312 -14.55 -17.70 -4.35
C THR A 312 -14.57 -16.56 -5.35
N GLU A 313 -13.44 -16.32 -6.04
CA GLU A 313 -13.26 -15.24 -7.01
C GLU A 313 -13.58 -13.87 -6.40
N THR A 314 -13.09 -13.64 -5.17
CA THR A 314 -13.43 -12.45 -4.40
C THR A 314 -12.21 -11.80 -3.75
N ILE A 315 -12.33 -10.51 -3.49
CA ILE A 315 -11.50 -9.77 -2.54
C ILE A 315 -12.37 -9.49 -1.32
N ASN A 316 -12.05 -10.14 -0.19
CA ASN A 316 -12.83 -10.04 1.03
C ASN A 316 -12.31 -8.92 1.92
N VAL A 317 -13.21 -8.07 2.41
CA VAL A 317 -12.90 -6.96 3.32
C VAL A 317 -13.33 -7.33 4.73
N PHE A 318 -12.40 -7.19 5.67
CA PHE A 318 -12.62 -7.53 7.08
C PHE A 318 -12.30 -6.34 7.98
N LEU A 319 -13.06 -6.24 9.07
CA LEU A 319 -12.85 -5.29 10.17
C LEU A 319 -12.62 -6.07 11.47
N PHE A 320 -11.65 -5.67 12.27
CA PHE A 320 -11.53 -6.13 13.65
C PHE A 320 -11.64 -4.94 14.60
N ARG A 321 -12.57 -5.03 15.55
CA ARG A 321 -12.77 -4.00 16.57
C ARG A 321 -12.13 -4.44 17.87
N PRO A 322 -11.49 -3.55 18.62
CA PRO A 322 -11.11 -3.85 19.98
C PRO A 322 -12.40 -4.07 20.79
N THR A 323 -12.56 -5.26 21.36
CA THR A 323 -13.67 -5.54 22.27
C THR A 323 -13.46 -4.73 23.55
N PRO A 324 -14.45 -3.96 24.04
CA PRO A 324 -14.31 -3.29 25.31
C PRO A 324 -14.07 -4.33 26.42
N PRO A 325 -13.13 -4.11 27.33
CA PRO A 325 -12.68 -5.14 28.30
C PRO A 325 -13.71 -5.56 29.34
N SER A 326 -14.93 -5.02 29.30
CA SER A 326 -15.87 -5.09 30.44
C SER A 326 -16.97 -6.12 30.33
N VAL A 327 -17.19 -6.78 29.19
CA VAL A 327 -18.44 -7.57 29.06
C VAL A 327 -18.22 -9.09 29.05
N PHE A 328 -17.14 -9.59 28.44
CA PHE A 328 -16.85 -11.03 28.39
C PHE A 328 -15.35 -11.30 28.27
N PRO A 329 -14.64 -11.61 29.36
CA PRO A 329 -13.19 -11.86 29.30
C PRO A 329 -12.79 -13.09 28.47
N ASP A 330 -13.70 -14.03 28.23
CA ASP A 330 -13.42 -15.27 27.50
C ASP A 330 -13.73 -15.21 25.99
N ARG A 331 -14.34 -14.12 25.52
CA ARG A 331 -14.61 -13.94 24.09
C ARG A 331 -13.49 -13.11 23.46
N GLY A 332 -12.68 -13.75 22.64
CA GLY A 332 -11.67 -13.06 21.83
C GLY A 332 -12.31 -12.00 20.93
N PRO A 333 -11.54 -10.97 20.52
CA PRO A 333 -12.06 -9.90 19.66
C PRO A 333 -12.61 -10.47 18.35
N ALA A 334 -13.79 -10.00 17.95
CA ALA A 334 -14.46 -10.47 16.76
C ALA A 334 -13.86 -9.83 15.50
N ILE A 335 -13.59 -10.66 14.49
CA ILE A 335 -13.33 -10.20 13.13
C ILE A 335 -14.65 -10.28 12.36
N HIS A 336 -15.05 -9.16 11.76
CA HIS A 336 -16.27 -9.05 10.97
C HIS A 336 -15.94 -9.06 9.47
N HIS A 337 -16.58 -9.92 8.71
CA HIS A 337 -16.55 -9.86 7.25
C HIS A 337 -17.56 -8.80 6.79
N LEU A 338 -17.08 -7.74 6.15
CA LEU A 338 -17.92 -6.61 5.75
C LEU A 338 -18.52 -6.82 4.36
N CYS A 339 -17.71 -7.20 3.39
CA CYS A 339 -18.17 -7.46 2.02
C CYS A 339 -17.18 -8.32 1.24
N ALA A 340 -17.65 -8.89 0.14
CA ALA A 340 -16.86 -9.60 -0.85
C ALA A 340 -16.97 -8.88 -2.21
N LEU A 341 -15.87 -8.33 -2.69
CA LEU A 341 -15.78 -7.72 -4.01
C LEU A 341 -15.53 -8.81 -5.04
N LYS A 342 -16.51 -9.11 -5.89
CA LYS A 342 -16.39 -10.13 -6.95
C LYS A 342 -15.39 -9.67 -8.01
N LEU A 343 -14.56 -10.59 -8.45
CA LEU A 343 -13.67 -10.41 -9.58
C LEU A 343 -14.43 -10.50 -10.92
N PRO A 344 -13.80 -10.08 -12.04
CA PRO A 344 -14.39 -10.27 -13.36
C PRO A 344 -14.71 -11.74 -13.63
N ALA A 345 -15.91 -12.02 -14.16
CA ALA A 345 -16.38 -13.38 -14.38
C ALA A 345 -15.59 -14.11 -15.49
N LEU A 346 -15.13 -15.32 -15.19
CA LEU A 346 -14.40 -16.16 -16.13
C LEU A 346 -15.37 -16.93 -17.04
N ASN A 347 -14.96 -17.12 -18.30
CA ASN A 347 -15.72 -17.95 -19.24
C ASN A 347 -15.63 -19.43 -18.84
N PRO A 348 -16.75 -20.06 -18.44
CA PRO A 348 -16.73 -21.44 -17.95
C PRO A 348 -16.35 -22.45 -19.02
N MET A 349 -16.49 -22.11 -20.32
CA MET A 349 -16.27 -23.03 -21.44
C MET A 349 -14.77 -23.32 -21.66
N ASN A 350 -13.88 -22.44 -21.23
CA ASN A 350 -12.44 -22.53 -21.54
C ASN A 350 -11.58 -23.00 -20.37
N GLY A 351 -12.20 -23.36 -19.25
CA GLY A 351 -11.54 -23.97 -18.10
C GLY A 351 -10.54 -23.09 -17.36
N TYR A 352 -10.55 -21.76 -17.61
CA TYR A 352 -9.73 -20.83 -16.82
C TYR A 352 -10.22 -20.74 -15.39
N LYS A 353 -9.27 -20.67 -14.45
CA LYS A 353 -9.54 -20.51 -13.02
C LYS A 353 -8.57 -19.49 -12.43
N TYR A 354 -9.00 -18.76 -11.43
CA TYR A 354 -8.11 -18.00 -10.58
C TYR A 354 -7.27 -18.97 -9.74
N LEU A 355 -5.98 -19.07 -10.06
CA LEU A 355 -5.07 -19.99 -9.39
C LEU A 355 -4.57 -19.40 -8.08
N THR A 356 -4.05 -18.18 -8.14
CA THR A 356 -3.53 -17.42 -6.99
C THR A 356 -3.93 -15.96 -7.12
N ILE A 357 -4.13 -15.29 -5.98
CA ILE A 357 -4.35 -13.84 -5.96
C ILE A 357 -3.48 -13.25 -4.87
N SER A 358 -2.44 -12.55 -5.27
CA SER A 358 -1.60 -11.78 -4.35
C SER A 358 -2.09 -10.34 -4.25
N CYS A 359 -1.87 -9.71 -3.11
CA CYS A 359 -2.11 -8.29 -2.92
C CYS A 359 -0.88 -7.59 -2.32
N GLN A 360 -0.68 -6.34 -2.73
CA GLN A 360 0.38 -5.49 -2.24
C GLN A 360 -0.16 -4.09 -2.00
N SER A 361 0.24 -3.49 -0.89
CA SER A 361 0.09 -2.07 -0.61
C SER A 361 1.37 -1.57 0.04
N GLN A 362 1.48 -0.25 0.18
CA GLN A 362 2.56 0.32 0.95
C GLN A 362 2.63 -0.34 2.32
N PRO A 363 3.83 -0.73 2.80
CA PRO A 363 4.00 -1.13 4.18
C PRO A 363 3.53 -0.03 5.13
N SER A 364 3.20 -0.42 6.35
CA SER A 364 2.56 0.37 7.40
C SER A 364 2.78 1.87 7.31
N PRO A 365 1.72 2.67 7.46
CA PRO A 365 1.89 4.10 7.68
C PRO A 365 2.84 4.31 8.87
N GLU A 366 3.75 5.25 8.72
CA GLU A 366 4.70 5.61 9.75
C GLU A 366 3.94 6.29 10.88
N THR A 367 3.49 5.53 11.88
CA THR A 367 2.94 6.14 13.09
C THR A 367 4.04 6.95 13.77
N GLN A 368 3.72 8.18 14.15
CA GLN A 368 4.67 9.14 14.75
C GLN A 368 5.18 8.73 16.15
N THR A 369 4.78 7.58 16.66
CA THR A 369 5.27 7.04 17.93
C THR A 369 6.67 6.44 17.75
N CYS A 370 7.62 7.29 17.42
CA CYS A 370 9.03 6.92 17.50
C CYS A 370 9.40 6.74 18.97
N HIS A 371 9.30 5.52 19.48
CA HIS A 371 10.06 5.18 20.69
C HIS A 371 11.53 5.24 20.31
N TYR A 372 12.22 6.20 20.93
CA TYR A 372 13.61 6.49 20.71
C TYR A 372 14.48 5.27 21.04
N SER A 373 15.20 4.74 20.06
CA SER A 373 16.34 3.87 20.31
C SER A 373 17.63 4.66 20.13
N PRO A 374 18.50 4.74 21.14
CA PRO A 374 19.75 5.50 21.08
C PRO A 374 20.82 4.87 20.18
N ASN A 375 20.53 3.80 19.47
CA ASN A 375 21.52 3.02 18.72
C ASN A 375 21.55 3.30 17.21
N PRO A 376 22.74 3.26 16.63
CA PRO A 376 23.10 3.93 15.39
C PRO A 376 23.03 3.02 14.17
N ILE A 377 21.84 2.52 13.79
CA ILE A 377 21.64 2.32 12.36
C ILE A 377 21.39 3.73 11.82
N PRO A 378 22.26 4.28 10.96
CA PRO A 378 22.03 5.61 10.41
C PRO A 378 20.70 5.57 9.68
N ARG A 379 19.67 6.20 10.24
CA ARG A 379 18.36 6.25 9.60
C ARG A 379 18.45 7.26 8.46
N PRO A 380 18.08 6.89 7.24
CA PRO A 380 17.98 7.87 6.16
C PRO A 380 17.06 9.00 6.62
N LYS A 381 17.51 10.24 6.50
CA LYS A 381 16.73 11.42 6.88
C LYS A 381 15.64 11.63 5.84
N LYS A 382 14.48 11.04 6.08
CA LYS A 382 13.31 11.26 5.26
C LYS A 382 12.72 12.64 5.53
N LEU A 383 12.38 13.36 4.48
CA LEU A 383 11.69 14.64 4.60
C LEU A 383 10.18 14.47 4.45
N PHE A 384 9.78 13.51 3.65
CA PHE A 384 8.39 13.30 3.23
C PHE A 384 8.03 11.83 3.33
N VAL A 385 6.79 11.57 3.71
CA VAL A 385 6.18 10.25 3.73
C VAL A 385 4.86 10.29 2.98
N PRO A 386 4.41 9.19 2.39
CA PRO A 386 3.07 9.14 1.80
C PRO A 386 1.99 9.40 2.84
N ASP A 387 0.89 10.02 2.39
CA ASP A 387 -0.32 10.15 3.20
C ASP A 387 -0.74 8.77 3.73
N GLN A 388 -0.85 8.66 5.04
CA GLN A 388 -1.13 7.40 5.73
C GLN A 388 -2.49 6.81 5.37
N HIS A 389 -3.45 7.67 5.04
CA HIS A 389 -4.83 7.29 4.76
C HIS A 389 -5.10 7.07 3.27
N ASP A 390 -4.13 7.37 2.40
CA ASP A 390 -4.30 7.26 0.97
C ASP A 390 -3.15 6.45 0.34
N GLY A 391 -3.36 5.99 -0.87
CA GLY A 391 -2.44 5.14 -1.59
C GLY A 391 -3.19 4.10 -2.40
N ILE A 392 -2.48 3.24 -3.09
CA ILE A 392 -3.08 2.19 -3.88
C ILE A 392 -2.90 0.81 -3.22
N VAL A 393 -3.83 -0.07 -3.55
CA VAL A 393 -3.72 -1.53 -3.34
C VAL A 393 -3.70 -2.17 -4.72
N GLN A 394 -2.69 -2.96 -4.97
CA GLN A 394 -2.55 -3.78 -6.18
C GLN A 394 -2.94 -5.21 -5.85
N PHE A 395 -3.80 -5.79 -6.66
CA PHE A 395 -4.09 -7.22 -6.68
C PHE A 395 -3.54 -7.81 -7.98
N THR A 396 -2.83 -8.92 -7.88
CA THR A 396 -2.34 -9.68 -9.04
C THR A 396 -2.97 -11.05 -9.00
N ALA A 397 -3.90 -11.29 -9.92
CA ALA A 397 -4.61 -12.55 -10.04
C ALA A 397 -4.01 -13.36 -11.18
N THR A 398 -3.39 -14.49 -10.86
CA THR A 398 -2.89 -15.45 -11.85
C THR A 398 -4.02 -16.38 -12.26
N LEU A 399 -4.32 -16.38 -13.54
CA LEU A 399 -5.30 -17.26 -14.17
C LEU A 399 -4.58 -18.40 -14.88
N ALA A 400 -5.13 -19.59 -14.79
CA ALA A 400 -4.58 -20.76 -15.46
C ALA A 400 -5.65 -21.61 -16.14
N SER A 401 -5.32 -22.13 -17.34
CA SER A 401 -6.06 -23.16 -18.05
C SER A 401 -5.05 -24.13 -18.69
N GLY A 402 -4.96 -25.35 -18.16
CA GLY A 402 -3.92 -26.30 -18.55
C GLY A 402 -2.52 -25.74 -18.29
N THR A 403 -1.71 -25.60 -19.35
CA THR A 403 -0.35 -25.02 -19.27
C THR A 403 -0.31 -23.50 -19.52
N ARG A 404 -1.42 -22.88 -19.90
CA ARG A 404 -1.49 -21.46 -20.18
C ARG A 404 -1.75 -20.69 -18.90
N THR A 405 -0.95 -19.67 -18.65
CA THR A 405 -1.13 -18.75 -17.53
C THR A 405 -1.16 -17.32 -18.02
N THR A 406 -1.92 -16.47 -17.35
CA THR A 406 -1.94 -15.03 -17.56
C THR A 406 -2.22 -14.33 -16.24
N ASP A 407 -1.69 -13.11 -16.06
CA ASP A 407 -1.91 -12.33 -14.85
C ASP A 407 -2.82 -11.14 -15.16
N LEU A 408 -3.87 -11.01 -14.36
CA LEU A 408 -4.73 -9.82 -14.28
C LEU A 408 -4.28 -8.97 -13.10
N ILE A 409 -3.86 -7.76 -13.38
CA ILE A 409 -3.51 -6.77 -12.36
C ILE A 409 -4.72 -5.86 -12.16
N ILE A 410 -5.18 -5.73 -10.92
CA ILE A 410 -6.25 -4.82 -10.52
C ILE A 410 -5.67 -3.84 -9.52
N VAL A 411 -5.79 -2.55 -9.79
CA VAL A 411 -5.35 -1.47 -8.90
C VAL A 411 -6.55 -0.67 -8.45
N THR A 412 -6.64 -0.37 -7.16
CA THR A 412 -7.65 0.50 -6.59
C THR A 412 -7.06 1.37 -5.47
N HIS A 413 -7.71 2.50 -5.16
CA HIS A 413 -7.29 3.31 -4.03
C HIS A 413 -7.70 2.68 -2.70
N ARG A 414 -6.82 2.77 -1.71
CA ARG A 414 -7.10 2.37 -0.32
C ARG A 414 -8.35 3.06 0.20
N ARG A 415 -8.50 4.38 -0.05
CA ARG A 415 -9.67 5.17 0.34
C ARG A 415 -10.97 4.65 -0.29
N ALA A 416 -10.91 4.13 -1.52
CA ALA A 416 -12.07 3.55 -2.18
C ALA A 416 -12.49 2.23 -1.50
N LEU A 417 -11.54 1.40 -1.08
CA LEU A 417 -11.85 0.21 -0.28
C LEU A 417 -12.42 0.59 1.09
N MET A 418 -11.90 1.66 1.72
CA MET A 418 -12.43 2.16 2.99
C MET A 418 -13.87 2.68 2.90
N SER A 419 -14.33 3.12 1.72
CA SER A 419 -15.74 3.53 1.55
C SER A 419 -16.72 2.37 1.74
N PHE A 420 -16.32 1.14 1.39
CA PHE A 420 -17.11 -0.07 1.67
C PHE A 420 -17.15 -0.42 3.15
N VAL A 421 -16.09 -0.08 3.89
CA VAL A 421 -16.03 -0.26 5.35
C VAL A 421 -17.08 0.62 6.03
N VAL A 422 -17.15 1.90 5.65
CA VAL A 422 -18.13 2.85 6.21
C VAL A 422 -19.56 2.39 5.91
N ALA A 423 -19.85 2.03 4.66
CA ALA A 423 -21.16 1.53 4.27
C ALA A 423 -21.54 0.23 5.01
N GLY A 424 -20.60 -0.69 5.18
CA GLY A 424 -20.86 -1.95 5.90
C GLY A 424 -21.01 -1.77 7.43
N GLN A 425 -20.46 -0.70 8.00
CA GLN A 425 -20.61 -0.41 9.44
C GLN A 425 -22.03 0.04 9.80
N ASP A 426 -22.73 0.71 8.90
CA ASP A 426 -24.11 1.15 9.11
C ASP A 426 -25.09 -0.03 9.15
N ASP A 427 -24.74 -1.14 8.45
CA ASP A 427 -25.52 -2.39 8.43
C ASP A 427 -25.16 -3.36 9.58
N LEU A 428 -24.03 -3.12 10.25
CA LEU A 428 -23.69 -3.86 11.46
C LEU A 428 -24.57 -3.34 12.61
N GLY A 429 -25.73 -3.98 12.82
CA GLY A 429 -26.57 -3.75 14.00
C GLY A 429 -25.76 -3.81 15.29
N ASP A 430 -26.35 -3.39 16.39
CA ASP A 430 -25.73 -3.33 17.71
C ASP A 430 -24.82 -4.56 17.95
N PRO A 431 -23.50 -4.37 18.14
CA PRO A 431 -22.56 -5.48 18.33
C PRO A 431 -22.86 -6.34 19.58
N LEU A 432 -23.82 -5.94 20.40
CA LEU A 432 -24.34 -6.68 21.53
C LEU A 432 -25.44 -7.69 21.18
N ALA A 433 -25.98 -7.66 19.95
CA ALA A 433 -27.14 -8.46 19.57
C ALA A 433 -26.80 -9.85 19.01
N ASP A 434 -25.55 -10.13 18.62
CA ASP A 434 -25.19 -11.42 18.02
C ASP A 434 -24.08 -12.12 18.81
N PRO A 435 -24.42 -13.08 19.69
CA PRO A 435 -23.43 -13.88 20.37
C PRO A 435 -22.84 -14.90 19.40
N TRP A 436 -21.63 -14.67 18.95
CA TRP A 436 -20.82 -15.67 18.27
C TRP A 436 -20.49 -16.81 19.23
N GLU A 437 -21.43 -17.69 19.41
CA GLU A 437 -21.19 -18.94 20.12
C GLU A 437 -20.28 -19.81 19.26
N SER A 438 -19.14 -20.18 19.85
CA SER A 438 -18.21 -21.24 19.44
C SER A 438 -17.94 -21.30 17.93
N TYR A 439 -16.71 -21.05 17.53
CA TYR A 439 -16.24 -21.22 16.16
C TYR A 439 -16.70 -22.53 15.50
N PRO A 440 -17.88 -22.64 14.93
CA PRO A 440 -18.11 -23.52 13.83
C PRO A 440 -17.70 -22.77 12.58
N MET A 441 -17.15 -23.51 11.64
CA MET A 441 -16.94 -23.05 10.27
C MET A 441 -18.13 -22.22 9.83
N MET A 442 -17.93 -20.91 9.61
CA MET A 442 -19.04 -20.05 9.19
C MET A 442 -19.59 -20.54 7.86
N PRO A 443 -20.86 -20.88 7.79
CA PRO A 443 -21.49 -21.13 6.51
C PRO A 443 -21.45 -19.83 5.69
N ALA A 444 -21.18 -19.93 4.40
CA ALA A 444 -21.05 -18.80 3.47
C ALA A 444 -22.23 -17.80 3.46
N LYS A 445 -23.31 -18.11 4.14
CA LYS A 445 -24.52 -17.28 4.27
C LYS A 445 -24.46 -16.17 5.33
N THR A 446 -23.44 -16.18 6.22
CA THR A 446 -23.28 -15.16 7.28
C THR A 446 -22.28 -14.07 6.90
N TRP A 447 -21.79 -14.08 5.67
CA TRP A 447 -20.86 -13.10 5.16
C TRP A 447 -21.61 -11.85 4.68
N GLY A 448 -20.95 -10.70 4.75
CA GLY A 448 -21.46 -9.45 4.22
C GLY A 448 -21.77 -9.53 2.72
N PRO A 449 -22.39 -8.50 2.14
CA PRO A 449 -22.91 -8.54 0.78
C PRO A 449 -21.82 -8.78 -0.26
N ASP A 450 -22.17 -9.56 -1.29
CA ASP A 450 -21.38 -9.69 -2.52
C ASP A 450 -21.56 -8.44 -3.38
N ILE A 451 -20.45 -7.75 -3.65
CA ILE A 451 -20.44 -6.58 -4.55
C ILE A 451 -19.86 -7.03 -5.89
N THR A 452 -20.70 -7.04 -6.92
CA THR A 452 -20.29 -7.49 -8.25
C THR A 452 -19.33 -6.51 -8.91
N PHE A 453 -18.45 -6.99 -9.79
CA PHE A 453 -17.41 -6.17 -10.44
C PHE A 453 -17.96 -4.91 -11.13
N PRO A 454 -19.11 -4.88 -11.80
CA PRO A 454 -19.69 -3.66 -12.38
C PRO A 454 -19.88 -2.51 -11.39
N PHE A 455 -20.06 -2.76 -10.09
CA PHE A 455 -20.23 -1.71 -9.09
C PHE A 455 -18.91 -1.06 -8.66
N TRP A 456 -17.80 -1.80 -8.68
CA TRP A 456 -16.51 -1.25 -8.26
C TRP A 456 -15.48 -1.05 -9.39
N ARG A 457 -15.84 -1.38 -10.64
CA ARG A 457 -14.98 -1.18 -11.82
C ARG A 457 -14.54 0.27 -12.03
N ALA A 458 -15.39 1.23 -11.70
CA ALA A 458 -15.10 2.66 -11.90
C ALA A 458 -13.97 3.17 -10.99
N ILE A 459 -13.81 2.57 -9.81
CA ILE A 459 -12.76 2.89 -8.82
C ILE A 459 -11.53 1.99 -8.95
N SER A 460 -11.48 1.15 -9.97
CA SER A 460 -10.40 0.22 -10.23
C SER A 460 -9.79 0.41 -11.62
N ARG A 461 -8.56 -0.08 -11.81
CA ARG A 461 -7.90 -0.23 -13.10
C ARG A 461 -7.47 -1.67 -13.29
N CYS A 462 -7.98 -2.30 -14.36
CA CYS A 462 -7.62 -3.65 -14.76
C CYS A 462 -6.63 -3.61 -15.91
N MET A 463 -5.58 -4.42 -15.82
CA MET A 463 -4.54 -4.54 -16.84
C MET A 463 -4.14 -6.00 -16.95
N ILE A 464 -3.97 -6.49 -18.17
CA ILE A 464 -3.31 -7.76 -18.39
C ILE A 464 -1.81 -7.54 -18.26
N SER A 465 -1.16 -8.35 -17.44
CA SER A 465 0.29 -8.35 -17.40
C SER A 465 0.82 -8.81 -18.75
N PRO A 466 1.77 -8.09 -19.36
CA PRO A 466 2.35 -8.49 -20.62
C PRO A 466 3.19 -9.78 -20.50
N PHE A 467 3.21 -10.41 -19.33
CA PHE A 467 4.06 -11.55 -19.01
C PHE A 467 3.26 -12.82 -18.80
N THR A 468 3.68 -13.84 -19.51
CA THR A 468 3.20 -15.24 -19.38
C THR A 468 4.03 -16.05 -18.37
N TYR A 469 4.94 -15.42 -17.61
CA TYR A 469 5.83 -16.15 -16.71
C TYR A 469 5.60 -15.76 -15.24
N ILE A 470 5.49 -16.79 -14.42
CA ILE A 470 5.31 -16.83 -12.96
C ILE A 470 6.34 -15.94 -12.20
N GLU A 471 7.38 -15.45 -12.85
CA GLU A 471 8.52 -14.77 -12.21
C GLU A 471 8.20 -13.39 -11.64
N ASN A 472 7.29 -12.60 -12.24
CA ASN A 472 7.03 -11.24 -11.78
C ASN A 472 6.03 -11.14 -10.61
N SER A 473 5.12 -12.09 -10.47
CA SER A 473 4.17 -12.11 -9.33
C SER A 473 4.83 -12.48 -7.99
N GLN A 474 6.10 -12.86 -8.01
CA GLN A 474 6.85 -13.31 -6.85
C GLN A 474 7.53 -12.17 -6.06
N TRP A 475 7.73 -11.00 -6.68
CA TRP A 475 8.44 -9.90 -6.05
C TRP A 475 7.48 -9.02 -5.25
N ARG A 476 7.84 -8.75 -4.00
CA ARG A 476 7.11 -7.83 -3.10
C ARG A 476 7.64 -6.41 -3.27
N SER A 477 6.95 -5.44 -2.66
CA SER A 477 7.35 -4.03 -2.63
C SER A 477 7.40 -3.35 -4.01
N GLN A 478 6.44 -3.70 -4.88
CA GLN A 478 6.27 -3.03 -6.17
C GLN A 478 5.40 -1.76 -6.08
N VAL A 479 4.77 -1.53 -4.94
CA VAL A 479 3.85 -0.43 -4.69
C VAL A 479 4.38 0.47 -3.58
N TYR A 480 4.33 1.79 -3.80
CA TYR A 480 4.62 2.79 -2.77
C TYR A 480 3.75 4.04 -2.95
N GLY A 481 2.95 4.39 -1.94
CA GLY A 481 1.96 5.46 -2.03
C GLY A 481 0.96 5.23 -3.16
N HIS A 482 0.92 6.16 -4.10
CA HIS A 482 0.07 6.07 -5.31
C HIS A 482 0.78 5.45 -6.51
N ARG A 483 2.01 4.99 -6.37
CA ARG A 483 2.83 4.50 -7.48
C ARG A 483 3.01 3.00 -7.42
N MET A 484 3.10 2.42 -8.61
CA MET A 484 3.58 1.06 -8.79
C MET A 484 4.66 1.02 -9.88
N VAL A 485 5.63 0.13 -9.70
CA VAL A 485 6.70 -0.12 -10.66
C VAL A 485 6.52 -1.49 -11.31
N GLN A 486 6.84 -1.56 -12.59
CA GLN A 486 6.81 -2.78 -13.38
C GLN A 486 8.06 -2.86 -14.26
N LEU A 487 8.50 -4.09 -14.53
CA LEU A 487 9.50 -4.37 -15.55
C LEU A 487 8.77 -4.87 -16.79
N VAL A 488 8.82 -4.11 -17.89
CA VAL A 488 8.18 -4.49 -19.16
C VAL A 488 9.25 -5.10 -20.04
N HIS A 489 9.24 -6.44 -20.21
CA HIS A 489 10.24 -7.09 -21.03
C HIS A 489 10.08 -6.70 -22.50
N SER A 490 11.19 -6.45 -23.14
CA SER A 490 11.28 -6.38 -24.59
C SER A 490 11.33 -7.81 -25.16
N ASN A 491 11.34 -7.94 -26.47
CA ASN A 491 11.44 -9.23 -27.19
C ASN A 491 12.65 -10.10 -26.78
N THR A 492 13.52 -9.59 -25.91
CA THR A 492 14.64 -10.35 -25.32
C THR A 492 14.29 -10.77 -23.90
N PRO A 493 14.32 -12.07 -23.56
CA PRO A 493 13.83 -12.59 -22.29
C PRO A 493 14.65 -12.21 -21.04
N ARG A 494 15.65 -11.36 -21.17
CA ARG A 494 16.59 -10.98 -20.10
C ARG A 494 16.71 -9.49 -19.86
N SER A 495 15.96 -8.67 -20.56
CA SER A 495 15.98 -7.23 -20.36
C SER A 495 14.58 -6.65 -20.45
N GLY A 496 14.29 -5.69 -19.60
CA GLY A 496 13.00 -5.02 -19.57
C GLY A 496 13.13 -3.53 -19.37
N GLN A 497 12.15 -2.80 -19.84
CA GLN A 497 12.00 -1.38 -19.61
C GLN A 497 11.38 -1.15 -18.23
N LEU A 498 11.86 -0.15 -17.52
CA LEU A 498 11.25 0.30 -16.28
C LEU A 498 10.00 1.13 -16.58
N ARG A 499 8.87 0.73 -16.03
CA ARG A 499 7.60 1.44 -16.13
C ARG A 499 7.08 1.78 -14.76
N VAL A 500 6.75 3.05 -14.54
CA VAL A 500 6.07 3.53 -13.33
C VAL A 500 4.69 4.03 -13.71
N LEU A 501 3.70 3.60 -12.95
CA LEU A 501 2.31 4.03 -13.03
C LEU A 501 1.99 4.83 -11.78
N ASP A 502 1.52 6.07 -11.93
CA ASP A 502 1.15 6.97 -10.84
C ASP A 502 -0.37 7.19 -10.88
N PHE A 503 -1.08 6.73 -9.86
CA PHE A 503 -2.52 6.79 -9.71
C PHE A 503 -2.97 7.97 -8.83
N ASN A 504 -2.11 8.91 -8.52
CA ASN A 504 -2.46 10.05 -7.70
C ASN A 504 -3.54 10.93 -8.39
N PRO A 505 -4.76 11.01 -7.85
CA PRO A 505 -5.88 11.69 -8.51
C PRO A 505 -5.67 13.19 -8.63
N LEU A 506 -4.90 13.79 -7.72
CA LEU A 506 -4.59 15.22 -7.76
C LEU A 506 -3.57 15.53 -8.85
N PHE A 507 -2.76 14.55 -9.19
CA PHE A 507 -1.78 14.67 -10.26
C PHE A 507 -2.41 14.48 -11.65
N VAL A 508 -3.24 13.45 -11.81
CA VAL A 508 -3.87 13.11 -13.10
C VAL A 508 -4.78 14.25 -13.60
N ASN A 509 -5.40 14.99 -12.69
CA ASN A 509 -6.33 16.07 -13.02
C ASN A 509 -5.66 17.44 -13.23
N ARG A 510 -4.32 17.52 -13.23
CA ARG A 510 -3.59 18.78 -13.38
C ARG A 510 -2.47 18.68 -14.40
N PRO A 511 -2.37 19.64 -15.35
CA PRO A 511 -1.20 19.73 -16.20
C PRO A 511 0.03 19.99 -15.34
N PRO A 512 1.21 19.49 -15.74
CA PRO A 512 2.44 19.69 -15.00
C PRO A 512 2.73 21.19 -14.84
N LEU A 513 2.90 21.62 -13.58
CA LEU A 513 3.24 23.03 -13.23
C LEU A 513 4.70 23.39 -13.56
N PHE A 514 5.42 22.47 -14.20
CA PHE A 514 6.84 22.71 -14.50
C PHE A 514 6.99 23.34 -15.87
N PRO A 515 7.74 24.45 -15.98
CA PRO A 515 8.13 25.00 -17.25
C PRO A 515 8.81 23.91 -18.08
N GLU A 516 8.53 23.88 -19.38
CA GLU A 516 9.17 22.99 -20.37
C GLU A 516 10.70 23.13 -20.41
N ASP A 517 11.26 24.10 -19.67
CA ASP A 517 12.66 24.51 -19.63
C ASP A 517 13.60 23.58 -18.82
N TYR A 518 13.06 22.60 -18.08
CA TYR A 518 13.91 21.65 -17.35
C TYR A 518 14.43 20.54 -18.28
N HIS A 519 15.53 20.81 -18.95
CA HIS A 519 16.42 19.94 -19.74
C HIS A 519 15.80 19.14 -20.90
N PRO A 520 16.10 19.55 -22.16
CA PRO A 520 15.71 18.84 -23.39
C PRO A 520 16.27 17.41 -23.49
N ILE A 521 17.36 17.08 -22.78
CA ILE A 521 17.99 15.75 -22.79
C ILE A 521 17.09 14.68 -22.18
N ILE A 522 16.31 15.01 -21.17
CA ILE A 522 15.45 14.02 -20.46
C ILE A 522 14.21 13.63 -21.29
N GLN A 523 13.79 14.47 -22.21
CA GLN A 523 12.63 14.17 -23.08
C GLN A 523 12.88 13.01 -24.05
N SER A 524 14.14 12.71 -24.35
CA SER A 524 14.52 11.67 -25.33
C SER A 524 14.53 10.25 -24.76
N THR A 525 14.65 10.08 -23.43
CA THR A 525 14.93 8.78 -22.79
C THR A 525 13.70 8.04 -22.26
N VAL A 526 12.54 8.70 -22.19
CA VAL A 526 11.29 8.11 -21.66
C VAL A 526 10.10 8.37 -22.57
N VAL A 527 9.10 7.49 -22.47
CA VAL A 527 7.77 7.66 -23.05
C VAL A 527 6.79 7.97 -21.92
N ARG A 528 5.94 8.96 -22.09
CA ARG A 528 4.94 9.40 -21.10
C ARG A 528 3.55 9.32 -21.69
N ARG A 529 2.59 8.89 -20.90
CA ARG A 529 1.18 8.82 -21.29
C ARG A 529 0.30 9.19 -20.12
N MET A 530 -0.73 9.98 -20.37
CA MET A 530 -1.83 10.21 -19.44
C MET A 530 -3.01 9.35 -19.90
N ILE A 531 -3.45 8.43 -19.07
CA ILE A 531 -4.55 7.51 -19.37
C ILE A 531 -5.75 7.93 -18.51
N THR A 532 -6.68 8.62 -19.11
CA THR A 532 -7.92 9.10 -18.47
C THR A 532 -9.15 8.34 -18.98
N GLU A 533 -9.00 7.64 -20.08
CA GLU A 533 -10.08 6.88 -20.69
C GLU A 533 -10.36 5.58 -19.93
N VAL A 534 -11.60 5.12 -20.04
CA VAL A 534 -12.00 3.80 -19.53
C VAL A 534 -11.19 2.73 -20.26
N GLY A 535 -10.44 1.94 -19.50
CA GLY A 535 -9.73 0.79 -20.03
C GLY A 535 -10.70 -0.33 -20.34
N ILE A 536 -10.54 -0.96 -21.48
CA ILE A 536 -11.34 -2.10 -21.91
C ILE A 536 -10.40 -3.27 -22.19
N ILE A 537 -10.59 -4.38 -21.45
CA ILE A 537 -10.02 -5.68 -21.81
C ILE A 537 -11.17 -6.42 -22.50
N PRO A 538 -11.05 -6.72 -23.80
CA PRO A 538 -12.14 -7.32 -24.54
C PRO A 538 -12.45 -8.73 -24.04
N LYS A 539 -13.71 -9.09 -24.10
CA LYS A 539 -14.13 -10.49 -23.92
C LYS A 539 -13.37 -11.38 -24.92
N GLY A 540 -13.14 -12.58 -24.55
CA GLY A 540 -12.42 -13.52 -25.41
C GLY A 540 -12.48 -14.92 -24.82
N GLU A 541 -11.37 -15.63 -24.89
CA GLU A 541 -11.28 -16.99 -24.30
C GLU A 541 -11.43 -16.97 -22.77
N ILE A 542 -11.00 -15.90 -22.09
CA ILE A 542 -10.88 -15.84 -20.64
C ILE A 542 -12.15 -15.29 -19.98
N TRP A 543 -12.76 -14.25 -20.53
CA TRP A 543 -13.79 -13.46 -19.88
C TRP A 543 -15.18 -13.69 -20.50
N VAL A 544 -16.22 -13.62 -19.66
CA VAL A 544 -17.63 -13.66 -20.11
C VAL A 544 -17.97 -12.36 -20.84
N ASP A 545 -17.56 -11.22 -20.26
CA ASP A 545 -17.86 -9.88 -20.74
C ASP A 545 -16.58 -9.05 -20.88
N ASP A 546 -16.68 -7.92 -21.58
CA ASP A 546 -15.62 -6.93 -21.61
C ASP A 546 -15.35 -6.39 -20.20
N ILE A 547 -14.09 -6.45 -19.75
CA ILE A 547 -13.68 -5.83 -18.48
C ILE A 547 -13.44 -4.36 -18.72
N GLN A 548 -14.35 -3.54 -18.20
CA GLN A 548 -14.22 -2.08 -18.20
C GLN A 548 -13.68 -1.61 -16.86
N SER A 549 -12.72 -0.69 -16.85
CA SER A 549 -12.15 -0.12 -15.63
C SER A 549 -11.83 1.35 -15.79
N GLY A 550 -12.19 2.18 -14.78
CA GLY A 550 -12.25 3.64 -14.94
C GLY A 550 -11.15 4.43 -14.24
N LEU A 551 -10.34 3.80 -13.36
CA LEU A 551 -9.34 4.54 -12.59
C LEU A 551 -8.25 5.11 -13.50
N PRO A 552 -8.08 6.46 -13.57
CA PRO A 552 -7.08 7.08 -14.40
C PRO A 552 -5.68 7.00 -13.78
N TYR A 553 -4.64 7.07 -14.61
CA TYR A 553 -3.25 7.07 -14.17
C TYR A 553 -2.32 7.75 -15.16
N TYR A 554 -1.14 8.14 -14.67
CA TYR A 554 -0.02 8.60 -15.47
C TYR A 554 1.00 7.49 -15.61
N GLU A 555 1.47 7.26 -16.84
CA GLU A 555 2.47 6.26 -17.16
C GLU A 555 3.75 6.91 -17.62
N VAL A 556 4.87 6.45 -17.10
CA VAL A 556 6.21 6.78 -17.62
C VAL A 556 7.02 5.51 -17.79
N THR A 557 7.61 5.33 -18.98
CA THR A 557 8.37 4.12 -19.35
C THR A 557 9.72 4.53 -19.94
N THR A 558 10.80 3.89 -19.50
CA THR A 558 12.12 4.09 -20.10
C THR A 558 12.16 3.54 -21.53
N LYS A 559 12.91 4.20 -22.43
CA LYS A 559 13.21 3.64 -23.75
C LYS A 559 14.26 2.53 -23.66
N ASP A 560 15.20 2.70 -22.74
CA ASP A 560 16.25 1.71 -22.49
C ASP A 560 15.72 0.52 -21.71
N ALA A 561 16.24 -0.65 -22.03
CA ALA A 561 15.96 -1.89 -21.32
C ALA A 561 17.13 -2.24 -20.40
N PHE A 562 16.81 -2.80 -19.23
CA PHE A 562 17.77 -3.16 -18.17
C PHE A 562 17.79 -4.66 -17.95
N PRO A 563 18.97 -5.28 -17.72
CA PRO A 563 19.09 -6.71 -17.45
C PRO A 563 18.71 -7.05 -16.00
N LEU A 564 17.41 -7.01 -15.72
CA LEU A 564 16.82 -7.21 -14.39
C LEU A 564 15.87 -8.41 -14.40
N ALA A 565 15.84 -9.14 -13.31
CA ALA A 565 14.88 -10.23 -13.08
C ALA A 565 13.56 -9.77 -12.46
N GLY A 566 13.57 -8.60 -11.82
CA GLY A 566 12.41 -7.99 -11.18
C GLY A 566 12.71 -6.59 -10.69
N VAL A 567 11.69 -5.93 -10.19
CA VAL A 567 11.81 -4.55 -9.68
C VAL A 567 11.01 -4.38 -8.40
N MET A 568 11.53 -3.53 -7.52
CA MET A 568 10.90 -3.07 -6.29
C MET A 568 10.99 -1.54 -6.26
N MET A 569 10.27 -0.91 -5.34
CA MET A 569 10.37 0.54 -5.13
C MET A 569 10.18 0.91 -3.66
N ASP A 570 10.72 2.03 -3.29
CA ASP A 570 10.44 2.75 -2.05
C ASP A 570 10.19 4.24 -2.31
N GLU A 571 10.29 5.09 -1.31
CA GLU A 571 9.99 6.52 -1.38
C GLU A 571 10.81 7.32 -2.39
N GLU A 572 12.07 6.91 -2.63
CA GLU A 572 13.02 7.66 -3.46
C GLU A 572 13.81 6.80 -4.44
N ARG A 573 13.52 5.45 -4.50
CA ARG A 573 14.32 4.53 -5.31
C ARG A 573 13.46 3.59 -6.13
N ILE A 574 14.01 3.24 -7.30
CA ILE A 574 13.64 2.01 -8.00
C ILE A 574 14.79 1.04 -7.81
N ILE A 575 14.50 -0.18 -7.37
CA ILE A 575 15.48 -1.21 -7.06
C ILE A 575 15.30 -2.36 -8.06
N GLY A 576 16.23 -2.48 -9.00
CA GLY A 576 16.30 -3.60 -9.94
C GLY A 576 16.97 -4.80 -9.30
N LEU A 577 16.36 -5.97 -9.42
CA LEU A 577 16.85 -7.22 -8.88
C LEU A 577 17.66 -7.96 -9.93
N LYS A 578 18.89 -8.36 -9.61
CA LYS A 578 19.75 -9.18 -10.46
C LYS A 578 19.88 -10.57 -9.84
N THR A 579 19.61 -11.60 -10.64
CA THR A 579 19.74 -13.01 -10.23
C THR A 579 20.95 -13.66 -10.91
N GLY A 580 21.52 -14.69 -10.25
CA GLY A 580 22.70 -15.37 -10.77
C GLY A 580 22.43 -16.20 -12.04
N THR A 581 21.29 -16.86 -12.09
CA THR A 581 20.84 -17.66 -13.23
C THR A 581 19.38 -17.33 -13.55
N PRO A 582 18.96 -17.47 -14.82
CA PRO A 582 17.55 -17.32 -15.19
C PRO A 582 16.66 -18.27 -14.40
N GLY A 583 15.54 -17.77 -13.89
CA GLY A 583 14.61 -18.54 -13.05
C GLY A 583 15.07 -18.80 -11.62
N SER A 584 16.29 -18.36 -11.25
CA SER A 584 16.73 -18.38 -9.86
C SER A 584 16.05 -17.29 -9.04
N ARG A 585 15.66 -17.65 -7.81
CA ARG A 585 15.20 -16.69 -6.81
C ARG A 585 16.33 -16.06 -6.01
N ASP A 586 17.58 -16.46 -6.28
CA ASP A 586 18.75 -15.96 -5.56
C ASP A 586 19.15 -14.58 -6.11
N ILE A 587 18.86 -13.52 -5.36
CA ILE A 587 19.24 -12.15 -5.69
C ILE A 587 20.73 -11.99 -5.38
N ILE A 588 21.53 -11.74 -6.42
CA ILE A 588 22.99 -11.56 -6.29
C ILE A 588 23.43 -10.11 -6.20
N ALA A 589 22.64 -9.20 -6.74
CA ALA A 589 22.91 -7.78 -6.66
C ALA A 589 21.62 -6.95 -6.84
N LEU A 590 21.67 -5.73 -6.34
CA LEU A 590 20.64 -4.71 -6.50
C LEU A 590 21.15 -3.59 -7.40
N ASP A 591 20.37 -3.19 -8.37
CA ASP A 591 20.62 -2.03 -9.23
C ASP A 591 19.74 -0.89 -8.75
N VAL A 592 20.29 0.04 -7.98
CA VAL A 592 19.54 1.06 -7.25
C VAL A 592 19.55 2.37 -8.04
N PHE A 593 18.39 2.79 -8.49
CA PHE A 593 18.15 4.06 -9.19
C PHE A 593 17.58 5.06 -8.19
N VAL A 594 18.35 6.06 -7.78
CA VAL A 594 17.95 7.08 -6.80
C VAL A 594 17.31 8.27 -7.54
N ILE A 595 16.05 8.58 -7.23
CA ILE A 595 15.25 9.62 -7.87
C ILE A 595 15.58 11.02 -7.30
#